data_04b36e77afdc0d31323bd7983e2a570a
#
_entry.id   04b36e77afdc0d31323bd7983e2a570a
#
_cell.length_a   1.000
_cell.length_b   1.000
_cell.length_c   1.000
_cell.angle_alpha   90.00
_cell.angle_beta   90.00
_cell.angle_gamma   90.00
#
_symmetry.space_group_name_H-M   'P 1'
#
loop_
_entity.id
_entity.type
_entity.pdbx_description
1 polymer ?
#
loop_
_entity_poly.entity_id
_entity_poly.type
_entity_poly.pdbx_seq_one_letter_code
_entity_poly.pdbx_strand_id
1 'polypeptide(L)'
;MKFLEHELAYRRAMQSQITRREALAKMGAGIGSIGLASMFGNTAFGAESSANPLAPKKPHFAPKAKRLIQLFMPGGPSQVDTFDYKPLLAKHAGERPESVDRKSLRNTKMGLMPSPFGFKQYGESGKWVSDIFPEVAKCVDDITFVHSMHTDIPEHAGGILMTNLGALQPNRPSMGSWLTYGLGAETENLPGFVAMSPRAQPRGKLANWGNAFLPGAYAGSYVNIQNMKPDAVIRDLKNSNLSREEQRKQADLLTKINKLHLERLEQDQNLEAGIQAMEMAFRMQFSVPEVFDVAKESEETRKLYGESEFAKGCLIARRLVEEGVRVVQLSHSIDGYDIAWDTGHGDIVGGHAKLAKACDQGIAALLKDLEGRGLLDETLVVWGGEFGRAHTSEGKKGRDHDHYGYTTWMAGGGVKKGFSYGSTDEFGLSAVEDRVHVHDMNATILHLMGLDHKKLTYRYSGRDYRLTDVHGNVVHDLIA
;
A
#
# COMPACT_ATOMS: atom_id res chain seq x y z
N MET A 1 46.30 -47.91 6.58
CA MET A 1 46.43 -46.48 6.22
C MET A 1 45.47 -46.05 5.07
N LYS A 2 45.48 -46.70 3.93
CA LYS A 2 44.61 -46.32 2.77
C LYS A 2 43.10 -46.34 3.06
N PHE A 3 42.61 -47.20 3.96
CA PHE A 3 41.19 -47.29 4.31
C PHE A 3 40.72 -46.08 5.12
N LEU A 4 41.58 -45.57 5.99
CA LEU A 4 41.27 -44.38 6.84
C LEU A 4 41.29 -43.09 6.00
N GLU A 5 42.15 -43.02 4.98
CA GLU A 5 42.21 -41.87 4.06
C GLU A 5 40.97 -41.81 3.17
N HIS A 6 40.45 -42.96 2.72
CA HIS A 6 39.21 -43.01 1.93
C HIS A 6 37.98 -42.64 2.78
N GLU A 7 37.92 -43.09 4.04
CA GLU A 7 36.82 -42.72 4.94
C GLU A 7 36.87 -41.25 5.32
N LEU A 8 38.03 -40.68 5.55
CA LEU A 8 38.21 -39.23 5.78
C LEU A 8 37.91 -38.39 4.52
N ALA A 9 38.25 -38.86 3.34
CA ALA A 9 37.87 -38.20 2.10
C ALA A 9 36.37 -38.26 1.84
N TYR A 10 35.73 -39.41 2.12
CA TYR A 10 34.26 -39.57 2.06
C TYR A 10 33.54 -38.70 3.07
N ARG A 11 34.00 -38.63 4.32
CA ARG A 11 33.45 -37.72 5.35
C ARG A 11 33.64 -36.24 4.98
N ARG A 12 34.78 -35.85 4.40
CA ARG A 12 35.02 -34.50 3.89
C ARG A 12 34.08 -34.16 2.71
N ALA A 13 33.87 -35.09 1.79
CA ALA A 13 32.95 -34.95 0.67
C ALA A 13 31.48 -34.85 1.14
N MET A 14 31.11 -35.63 2.18
CA MET A 14 29.78 -35.54 2.80
C MET A 14 29.59 -34.27 3.65
N GLN A 15 30.65 -33.78 4.31
CA GLN A 15 30.63 -32.49 5.03
C GLN A 15 30.64 -31.28 4.10
N SER A 16 31.04 -31.42 2.85
CA SER A 16 30.97 -30.38 1.84
C SER A 16 29.64 -30.34 1.08
N GLN A 17 28.75 -31.30 1.33
CA GLN A 17 27.39 -31.24 0.82
C GLN A 17 26.60 -30.20 1.61
N ILE A 18 26.67 -28.95 1.13
CA ILE A 18 25.75 -27.88 1.59
C ILE A 18 24.35 -28.43 1.41
N THR A 19 23.62 -28.60 2.51
CA THR A 19 22.21 -28.97 2.44
C THR A 19 21.44 -27.92 1.66
N ARG A 20 20.33 -28.31 1.00
CA ARG A 20 19.43 -27.35 0.30
C ARG A 20 19.10 -26.14 1.18
N ARG A 21 18.90 -26.36 2.47
CA ARG A 21 18.62 -25.35 3.47
C ARG A 21 19.80 -24.41 3.70
N GLU A 22 21.01 -24.92 3.73
CA GLU A 22 22.24 -24.12 3.88
C GLU A 22 22.62 -23.39 2.58
N ALA A 23 22.38 -24.01 1.41
CA ALA A 23 22.53 -23.34 0.13
C ALA A 23 21.55 -22.17 -0.01
N LEU A 24 20.27 -22.38 0.36
CA LEU A 24 19.26 -21.35 0.36
C LEU A 24 19.52 -20.27 1.42
N ALA A 25 19.99 -20.64 2.61
CA ALA A 25 20.36 -19.69 3.67
C ALA A 25 21.60 -18.86 3.30
N LYS A 26 22.58 -19.44 2.57
CA LYS A 26 23.78 -18.72 2.10
C LYS A 26 23.54 -17.87 0.87
N MET A 27 22.49 -18.18 0.08
CA MET A 27 22.15 -17.42 -1.13
C MET A 27 21.15 -16.29 -0.91
N GLY A 28 20.44 -16.26 0.20
CA GLY A 28 19.41 -15.25 0.37
C GLY A 28 18.86 -15.14 1.78
N ALA A 29 19.64 -14.62 2.70
CA ALA A 29 19.12 -14.28 4.03
C ALA A 29 18.19 -13.04 4.05
N GLY A 30 17.87 -12.44 2.92
CA GLY A 30 16.99 -11.28 2.80
C GLY A 30 15.73 -11.52 1.96
N ILE A 31 15.90 -11.73 0.68
CA ILE A 31 14.74 -11.93 -0.24
C ILE A 31 14.31 -13.40 -0.26
N GLY A 32 15.25 -14.34 -0.09
CA GLY A 32 14.94 -15.76 -0.02
C GLY A 32 14.06 -16.16 1.16
N SER A 33 14.08 -15.44 2.28
CA SER A 33 13.21 -15.71 3.42
C SER A 33 11.74 -15.38 3.18
N ILE A 34 11.43 -14.40 2.33
CA ILE A 34 10.06 -14.08 1.91
C ILE A 34 9.53 -15.18 0.98
N GLY A 35 10.38 -15.68 0.07
CA GLY A 35 10.04 -16.83 -0.77
C GLY A 35 9.88 -18.13 0.01
N LEU A 36 10.69 -18.37 1.07
CA LEU A 36 10.58 -19.57 1.90
C LEU A 36 9.35 -19.57 2.81
N ALA A 37 8.95 -18.44 3.37
CA ALA A 37 7.73 -18.34 4.17
C ALA A 37 6.48 -18.73 3.36
N SER A 38 6.50 -18.53 2.03
CA SER A 38 5.42 -18.95 1.14
C SER A 38 5.39 -20.47 0.85
N MET A 39 6.50 -21.18 1.06
CA MET A 39 6.58 -22.64 0.82
C MET A 39 5.88 -23.49 1.88
N PHE A 40 5.52 -22.94 3.04
CA PHE A 40 4.89 -23.69 4.14
C PHE A 40 3.36 -23.46 4.27
N GLY A 41 2.77 -22.72 3.36
CA GLY A 41 1.30 -22.50 3.28
C GLY A 41 0.61 -23.59 2.47
N ASN A 42 -0.30 -24.28 3.11
CA ASN A 42 -1.06 -25.44 2.66
C ASN A 42 -1.66 -25.40 1.24
N THR A 43 -1.63 -26.54 0.61
CA THR A 43 -2.28 -26.98 -0.62
C THR A 43 -3.73 -26.51 -0.80
N ALA A 44 -4.02 -25.86 -1.92
CA ALA A 44 -5.37 -25.71 -2.44
C ALA A 44 -5.42 -26.06 -3.93
N PHE A 45 -6.36 -26.87 -4.30
CA PHE A 45 -6.59 -27.44 -5.62
C PHE A 45 -7.09 -26.40 -6.64
N GLY A 46 -6.59 -26.49 -7.87
CA GLY A 46 -7.31 -26.09 -9.08
C GLY A 46 -7.10 -24.68 -9.59
N ALA A 47 -6.03 -24.48 -10.38
CA ALA A 47 -6.01 -23.51 -11.48
C ALA A 47 -5.01 -24.00 -12.53
N GLU A 48 -5.33 -23.84 -13.81
CA GLU A 48 -4.42 -24.12 -14.92
C GLU A 48 -3.10 -23.37 -14.70
N SER A 49 -1.99 -24.12 -14.68
CA SER A 49 -0.66 -23.58 -14.43
C SER A 49 -0.19 -22.75 -15.63
N SER A 50 -0.31 -21.43 -15.56
CA SER A 50 0.53 -20.57 -16.39
C SER A 50 1.97 -20.67 -15.88
N ALA A 51 2.94 -20.81 -16.76
CA ALA A 51 4.35 -20.91 -16.41
C ALA A 51 4.91 -19.71 -15.58
N ASN A 52 4.16 -18.63 -15.47
CA ASN A 52 4.44 -17.45 -14.65
C ASN A 52 3.15 -16.95 -13.97
N PRO A 53 2.94 -17.13 -12.65
CA PRO A 53 1.74 -16.67 -11.95
C PRO A 53 1.56 -15.15 -11.99
N LEU A 54 2.64 -14.39 -12.18
CA LEU A 54 2.63 -12.93 -12.31
C LEU A 54 2.49 -12.44 -13.76
N ALA A 55 2.41 -13.33 -14.76
CA ALA A 55 2.14 -12.90 -16.12
C ALA A 55 0.86 -12.05 -16.20
N PRO A 56 0.81 -11.03 -17.06
CA PRO A 56 -0.37 -10.20 -17.23
C PRO A 56 -1.60 -11.06 -17.54
N LYS A 57 -2.68 -10.82 -16.81
CA LYS A 57 -3.97 -11.52 -16.94
C LYS A 57 -5.01 -10.60 -17.55
N LYS A 58 -5.92 -11.18 -18.31
CA LYS A 58 -7.04 -10.44 -18.90
C LYS A 58 -7.99 -9.98 -17.78
N PRO A 59 -8.29 -8.67 -17.68
CA PRO A 59 -9.28 -8.17 -16.73
C PRO A 59 -10.69 -8.66 -17.09
N HIS A 60 -11.61 -8.57 -16.17
CA HIS A 60 -13.01 -8.98 -16.39
C HIS A 60 -13.73 -8.08 -17.41
N PHE A 61 -13.33 -6.80 -17.48
CA PHE A 61 -13.79 -5.79 -18.43
C PHE A 61 -12.70 -4.74 -18.65
N ALA A 62 -12.90 -3.82 -19.59
CA ALA A 62 -11.91 -2.79 -19.91
C ALA A 62 -11.58 -1.93 -18.67
N PRO A 63 -10.32 -1.92 -18.21
CA PRO A 63 -9.93 -1.14 -17.04
C PRO A 63 -9.87 0.35 -17.37
N LYS A 64 -10.17 1.20 -16.40
CA LYS A 64 -9.88 2.63 -16.42
C LYS A 64 -8.46 2.90 -15.93
N ALA A 65 -8.04 2.20 -14.89
CA ALA A 65 -6.69 2.27 -14.33
C ALA A 65 -5.91 0.97 -14.58
N LYS A 66 -4.64 1.09 -14.90
CA LYS A 66 -3.71 -0.05 -14.99
C LYS A 66 -2.89 -0.22 -13.72
N ARG A 67 -2.68 0.87 -12.97
CA ARG A 67 -1.79 0.94 -11.79
C ARG A 67 -2.49 1.63 -10.63
N LEU A 68 -2.10 1.25 -9.42
CA LEU A 68 -2.59 1.86 -8.17
C LEU A 68 -1.41 2.39 -7.36
N ILE A 69 -1.48 3.65 -6.95
CA ILE A 69 -0.63 4.22 -5.90
C ILE A 69 -1.53 4.55 -4.70
N GLN A 70 -1.32 3.85 -3.60
CA GLN A 70 -2.00 4.13 -2.34
C GLN A 70 -1.09 4.94 -1.42
N LEU A 71 -1.45 6.18 -1.16
CA LEU A 71 -0.81 7.07 -0.19
C LEU A 71 -1.52 6.89 1.14
N PHE A 72 -1.02 5.98 1.96
CA PHE A 72 -1.67 5.59 3.20
C PHE A 72 -1.16 6.42 4.38
N MET A 73 -2.09 7.06 5.10
CA MET A 73 -1.84 7.97 6.22
C MET A 73 -2.24 7.32 7.55
N PRO A 74 -1.47 6.34 8.06
CA PRO A 74 -1.88 5.60 9.25
C PRO A 74 -1.95 6.50 10.48
N GLY A 75 -3.02 6.36 11.24
CA GLY A 75 -3.27 7.13 12.43
C GLY A 75 -4.46 8.11 12.33
N GLY A 76 -5.18 8.12 11.21
CA GLY A 76 -6.44 8.86 11.05
C GLY A 76 -6.27 10.37 10.90
N PRO A 77 -5.98 10.88 9.69
CA PRO A 77 -6.01 12.32 9.41
C PRO A 77 -7.38 12.92 9.72
N SER A 78 -7.40 14.06 10.38
CA SER A 78 -8.64 14.76 10.74
C SER A 78 -9.29 15.37 9.49
N GLN A 79 -10.48 14.88 9.12
CA GLN A 79 -11.24 15.40 7.99
C GLN A 79 -11.57 16.88 8.15
N VAL A 80 -12.01 17.29 9.36
CA VAL A 80 -12.42 18.68 9.65
C VAL A 80 -11.26 19.67 9.77
N ASP A 81 -10.03 19.16 9.78
CA ASP A 81 -8.81 19.96 9.83
C ASP A 81 -8.02 19.93 8.51
N THR A 82 -8.49 19.15 7.51
CA THR A 82 -7.79 18.97 6.22
C THR A 82 -8.64 19.34 5.01
N PHE A 83 -9.71 18.59 4.70
CA PHE A 83 -10.44 18.70 3.44
C PHE A 83 -11.97 18.84 3.61
N ASP A 84 -12.51 18.68 4.80
CA ASP A 84 -13.95 18.78 5.09
C ASP A 84 -14.26 20.00 5.96
N TYR A 85 -14.36 21.17 5.33
CA TYR A 85 -14.57 22.44 6.02
C TYR A 85 -15.92 22.53 6.70
N LYS A 86 -15.93 22.74 8.04
CA LYS A 86 -17.14 22.81 8.88
C LYS A 86 -17.19 24.15 9.65
N PRO A 87 -17.72 25.22 9.05
CA PRO A 87 -17.78 26.55 9.69
C PRO A 87 -18.61 26.57 10.97
N LEU A 88 -19.58 25.67 11.13
CA LEU A 88 -20.39 25.58 12.33
C LEU A 88 -19.58 25.13 13.56
N LEU A 89 -18.48 24.44 13.41
CA LEU A 89 -17.57 24.15 14.52
C LEU A 89 -17.03 25.42 15.20
N ALA A 90 -16.74 26.45 14.42
CA ALA A 90 -16.29 27.73 14.96
C ALA A 90 -17.45 28.52 15.60
N LYS A 91 -18.64 28.47 14.99
CA LYS A 91 -19.83 29.17 15.48
C LYS A 91 -20.30 28.62 16.83
N HIS A 92 -20.21 27.30 17.02
CA HIS A 92 -20.67 26.58 18.21
C HIS A 92 -19.50 26.06 19.07
N ALA A 93 -18.36 26.76 19.03
CA ALA A 93 -17.14 26.34 19.76
C ALA A 93 -17.44 26.19 21.27
N GLY A 94 -17.06 25.03 21.83
CA GLY A 94 -17.29 24.71 23.24
C GLY A 94 -18.69 24.22 23.58
N GLU A 95 -19.66 24.38 22.69
CA GLU A 95 -21.02 23.83 22.88
C GLU A 95 -20.99 22.30 22.75
N ARG A 96 -21.99 21.66 23.35
CA ARG A 96 -22.17 20.20 23.28
C ARG A 96 -23.61 19.85 22.86
N PRO A 97 -23.93 19.91 21.56
CA PRO A 97 -25.24 19.52 21.06
C PRO A 97 -25.57 18.05 21.39
N GLU A 98 -26.86 17.73 21.55
CA GLU A 98 -27.31 16.35 21.85
C GLU A 98 -26.86 15.33 20.79
N SER A 99 -26.74 15.75 19.53
CA SER A 99 -26.23 14.92 18.44
C SER A 99 -24.79 14.40 18.68
N VAL A 100 -24.01 15.15 19.46
CA VAL A 100 -22.62 14.81 19.84
C VAL A 100 -22.58 13.71 20.89
N ASP A 101 -23.52 13.72 21.84
CA ASP A 101 -23.51 12.76 22.95
C ASP A 101 -23.84 11.34 22.52
N ARG A 102 -24.65 11.18 21.48
CA ARG A 102 -25.10 9.86 21.01
C ARG A 102 -24.00 9.03 20.33
N LYS A 103 -22.93 9.66 19.88
CA LYS A 103 -21.87 9.01 19.07
C LYS A 103 -20.46 9.20 19.61
N SER A 104 -20.32 9.85 20.75
CA SER A 104 -19.00 10.02 21.38
C SER A 104 -18.45 8.66 21.83
N LEU A 105 -17.29 8.28 21.28
CA LEU A 105 -16.65 6.98 21.53
C LEU A 105 -15.96 6.89 22.88
N ARG A 106 -15.52 7.99 23.41
CA ARG A 106 -14.94 8.11 24.74
C ARG A 106 -15.56 9.27 25.48
N ASN A 107 -15.64 9.19 26.79
CA ASN A 107 -16.19 10.19 27.71
C ASN A 107 -15.53 11.57 27.63
N THR A 108 -15.43 12.14 26.45
CA THR A 108 -15.01 13.51 26.30
C THR A 108 -16.15 14.40 26.73
N LYS A 109 -16.05 14.97 27.93
CA LYS A 109 -16.96 16.01 28.41
C LYS A 109 -16.73 17.34 27.69
N MET A 110 -15.86 17.38 26.69
CA MET A 110 -15.47 18.56 25.97
C MET A 110 -16.44 18.84 24.82
N GLY A 111 -16.63 20.11 24.50
CA GLY A 111 -17.50 20.54 23.42
C GLY A 111 -16.85 20.53 22.04
N LEU A 112 -17.59 21.06 21.08
CA LEU A 112 -17.13 21.23 19.71
C LEU A 112 -15.83 22.02 19.64
N MET A 113 -14.89 21.56 18.87
CA MET A 113 -13.59 22.20 18.65
C MET A 113 -13.52 22.73 17.23
N PRO A 114 -13.37 24.06 17.03
CA PRO A 114 -13.11 24.59 15.70
C PRO A 114 -11.77 24.06 15.15
N SER A 115 -11.67 24.04 13.81
CA SER A 115 -10.36 23.81 13.21
C SER A 115 -9.37 24.92 13.60
N PRO A 116 -8.17 24.58 14.05
CA PRO A 116 -7.14 25.58 14.33
C PRO A 116 -6.50 26.14 13.05
N PHE A 117 -6.85 25.62 11.89
CA PHE A 117 -6.30 25.99 10.59
C PHE A 117 -7.30 26.78 9.77
N GLY A 118 -6.78 27.68 8.91
CA GLY A 118 -7.57 28.40 7.93
C GLY A 118 -7.99 27.51 6.77
N PHE A 119 -9.11 27.84 6.14
CA PHE A 119 -9.59 27.18 4.94
C PHE A 119 -9.81 28.20 3.83
N LYS A 120 -9.51 27.80 2.60
CA LYS A 120 -9.79 28.59 1.38
C LYS A 120 -10.33 27.68 0.30
N GLN A 121 -11.05 28.28 -0.66
CA GLN A 121 -11.43 27.60 -1.88
C GLN A 121 -10.31 27.68 -2.91
N TYR A 122 -10.06 26.58 -3.61
CA TYR A 122 -9.02 26.44 -4.61
C TYR A 122 -9.57 25.83 -5.88
N GLY A 123 -8.86 26.07 -6.99
CA GLY A 123 -9.17 25.57 -8.31
C GLY A 123 -10.45 26.17 -8.91
N GLU A 124 -10.75 25.79 -10.14
CA GLU A 124 -12.00 26.13 -10.82
C GLU A 124 -13.18 25.40 -10.18
N SER A 125 -12.93 24.21 -9.61
CA SER A 125 -13.90 23.40 -8.88
C SER A 125 -14.27 23.95 -7.50
N GLY A 126 -13.57 24.99 -7.00
CA GLY A 126 -13.89 25.69 -5.75
C GLY A 126 -13.81 24.83 -4.50
N LYS A 127 -12.86 23.88 -4.43
CA LYS A 127 -12.74 22.95 -3.28
C LYS A 127 -12.14 23.62 -2.06
N TRP A 128 -12.75 23.36 -0.90
CA TRP A 128 -12.21 23.80 0.37
C TRP A 128 -11.02 22.96 0.79
N VAL A 129 -9.89 23.59 1.05
CA VAL A 129 -8.67 22.94 1.54
C VAL A 129 -8.08 23.78 2.68
N SER A 130 -7.62 23.05 3.70
CA SER A 130 -6.92 23.65 4.84
C SER A 130 -5.55 24.21 4.42
N ASP A 131 -5.12 25.28 5.08
CA ASP A 131 -3.83 25.96 4.82
C ASP A 131 -2.59 25.10 5.15
N ILE A 132 -2.76 23.94 5.77
CA ILE A 132 -1.68 22.97 5.98
C ILE A 132 -1.37 22.10 4.74
N PHE A 133 -2.22 22.17 3.67
CA PHE A 133 -2.01 21.48 2.39
C PHE A 133 -1.96 22.44 1.19
N PRO A 134 -1.08 23.47 1.20
CA PRO A 134 -1.05 24.51 0.17
C PRO A 134 -0.63 24.01 -1.22
N GLU A 135 0.14 22.92 -1.33
CA GLU A 135 0.58 22.39 -2.62
C GLU A 135 -0.47 21.43 -3.22
N VAL A 136 -1.05 20.53 -2.42
CA VAL A 136 -2.18 19.67 -2.86
C VAL A 136 -3.39 20.51 -3.25
N ALA A 137 -3.62 21.63 -2.57
CA ALA A 137 -4.67 22.60 -2.92
C ALA A 137 -4.60 23.10 -4.37
N LYS A 138 -3.41 23.15 -4.96
CA LYS A 138 -3.21 23.54 -6.37
C LYS A 138 -3.59 22.45 -7.38
N CYS A 139 -3.89 21.23 -6.89
CA CYS A 139 -4.23 20.07 -7.72
C CYS A 139 -5.70 19.64 -7.55
N VAL A 140 -6.53 20.43 -6.86
CA VAL A 140 -7.92 20.05 -6.52
C VAL A 140 -8.81 19.77 -7.72
N ASP A 141 -8.51 20.38 -8.87
CA ASP A 141 -9.26 20.17 -10.10
C ASP A 141 -9.03 18.78 -10.72
N ASP A 142 -7.97 18.07 -10.32
CA ASP A 142 -7.71 16.68 -10.71
C ASP A 142 -8.17 15.67 -9.64
N ILE A 143 -8.63 16.15 -8.48
CA ILE A 143 -8.97 15.32 -7.32
C ILE A 143 -10.47 15.11 -7.20
N THR A 144 -10.87 13.88 -6.91
CA THR A 144 -12.21 13.53 -6.43
C THR A 144 -12.16 13.31 -4.91
N PHE A 145 -12.84 14.15 -4.17
CA PHE A 145 -13.00 14.01 -2.71
C PHE A 145 -14.21 13.15 -2.39
N VAL A 146 -14.04 12.16 -1.50
CA VAL A 146 -15.11 11.35 -0.93
C VAL A 146 -15.22 11.71 0.54
N HIS A 147 -16.18 12.56 0.88
CA HIS A 147 -16.35 13.09 2.25
C HIS A 147 -17.16 12.16 3.16
N SER A 148 -17.83 11.19 2.59
CA SER A 148 -18.78 10.30 3.27
C SER A 148 -18.23 8.92 3.61
N MET A 149 -16.90 8.80 3.68
CA MET A 149 -16.26 7.54 4.10
C MET A 149 -16.66 7.18 5.52
N HIS A 150 -16.90 5.88 5.77
CA HIS A 150 -17.09 5.35 7.12
C HIS A 150 -16.57 3.91 7.23
N THR A 151 -16.33 3.46 8.45
CA THR A 151 -15.88 2.10 8.76
C THR A 151 -16.51 1.60 10.06
N ASP A 152 -16.31 0.32 10.38
CA ASP A 152 -16.99 -0.32 11.53
C ASP A 152 -16.19 -0.21 12.82
N ILE A 153 -14.94 0.24 12.78
CA ILE A 153 -14.03 0.13 13.92
C ILE A 153 -13.23 1.41 14.18
N PRO A 154 -13.24 1.91 15.42
CA PRO A 154 -12.50 3.11 15.83
C PRO A 154 -11.11 2.83 16.37
N GLU A 155 -10.53 1.65 16.12
CA GLU A 155 -9.24 1.23 16.64
C GLU A 155 -8.27 1.03 15.48
N HIS A 156 -7.01 1.53 15.61
CA HIS A 156 -6.04 1.58 14.51
C HIS A 156 -5.69 0.22 13.93
N ALA A 157 -5.43 -0.80 14.75
CA ALA A 157 -5.00 -2.08 14.22
C ALA A 157 -6.09 -2.71 13.34
N GLY A 158 -7.33 -2.72 13.83
CA GLY A 158 -8.48 -3.21 13.08
C GLY A 158 -8.84 -2.32 11.89
N GLY A 159 -8.82 -1.00 12.06
CA GLY A 159 -9.10 -0.04 10.98
C GLY A 159 -8.11 -0.16 9.82
N ILE A 160 -6.81 -0.26 10.11
CA ILE A 160 -5.75 -0.46 9.12
C ILE A 160 -5.95 -1.78 8.38
N LEU A 161 -6.26 -2.87 9.08
CA LEU A 161 -6.56 -4.15 8.46
C LEU A 161 -7.83 -4.06 7.60
N MET A 162 -8.90 -3.42 8.10
CA MET A 162 -10.14 -3.24 7.34
C MET A 162 -9.87 -2.49 6.02
N THR A 163 -9.10 -1.41 6.05
CA THR A 163 -8.76 -0.63 4.86
C THR A 163 -7.95 -1.44 3.85
N ASN A 164 -6.93 -2.16 4.30
CA ASN A 164 -6.00 -2.83 3.41
C ASN A 164 -6.43 -4.25 3.01
N LEU A 165 -7.19 -4.97 3.84
CA LEU A 165 -7.55 -6.36 3.66
C LEU A 165 -9.06 -6.59 3.49
N GLY A 166 -9.90 -5.56 3.74
CA GLY A 166 -11.35 -5.73 3.81
C GLY A 166 -11.79 -6.66 4.94
N ALA A 167 -11.00 -6.79 6.03
CA ALA A 167 -11.29 -7.65 7.16
C ALA A 167 -10.53 -7.22 8.41
N LEU A 168 -11.04 -7.56 9.59
CA LEU A 168 -10.41 -7.25 10.88
C LEU A 168 -9.32 -8.25 11.28
N GLN A 169 -9.19 -9.36 10.55
CA GLN A 169 -8.21 -10.41 10.87
C GLN A 169 -7.03 -10.37 9.89
N PRO A 170 -5.79 -10.54 10.38
CA PRO A 170 -4.58 -10.47 9.55
C PRO A 170 -4.36 -11.70 8.64
N ASN A 171 -5.29 -12.64 8.62
CA ASN A 171 -5.24 -13.86 7.80
C ASN A 171 -5.93 -13.73 6.44
N ARG A 172 -6.16 -12.50 5.97
CA ARG A 172 -6.75 -12.20 4.66
C ARG A 172 -5.70 -11.57 3.74
N PRO A 173 -5.76 -11.85 2.43
CA PRO A 173 -4.87 -11.18 1.47
C PRO A 173 -5.15 -9.69 1.41
N SER A 174 -4.08 -8.92 1.25
CA SER A 174 -4.19 -7.48 1.05
C SER A 174 -4.77 -7.12 -0.33
N MET A 175 -5.28 -5.88 -0.46
CA MET A 175 -5.77 -5.34 -1.74
C MET A 175 -4.74 -5.49 -2.85
N GLY A 176 -3.46 -5.16 -2.58
CA GLY A 176 -2.38 -5.31 -3.55
C GLY A 176 -2.18 -6.76 -3.98
N SER A 177 -2.31 -7.71 -3.04
CA SER A 177 -2.25 -9.15 -3.36
C SER A 177 -3.43 -9.60 -4.21
N TRP A 178 -4.65 -9.11 -3.95
CA TRP A 178 -5.82 -9.38 -4.79
C TRP A 178 -5.69 -8.79 -6.20
N LEU A 179 -5.15 -7.57 -6.32
CA LEU A 179 -4.92 -6.93 -7.62
C LEU A 179 -3.87 -7.69 -8.44
N THR A 180 -2.77 -8.09 -7.83
CA THR A 180 -1.74 -8.90 -8.51
C THR A 180 -2.24 -10.32 -8.83
N TYR A 181 -3.07 -10.92 -7.97
CA TYR A 181 -3.73 -12.18 -8.27
C TYR A 181 -4.66 -12.07 -9.47
N GLY A 182 -5.47 -11.01 -9.54
CA GLY A 182 -6.44 -10.80 -10.63
C GLY A 182 -5.82 -10.38 -11.96
N LEU A 183 -4.76 -9.57 -11.94
CA LEU A 183 -4.21 -8.91 -13.14
C LEU A 183 -2.78 -9.29 -13.49
N GLY A 184 -2.02 -9.91 -12.57
CA GLY A 184 -0.59 -10.08 -12.73
C GLY A 184 0.18 -8.76 -12.64
N ALA A 185 1.41 -8.76 -13.13
CA ALA A 185 2.29 -7.59 -13.23
C ALA A 185 2.57 -7.24 -14.69
N GLU A 186 2.80 -5.96 -15.00
CA GLU A 186 3.22 -5.51 -16.34
C GLU A 186 4.75 -5.55 -16.48
N THR A 187 5.45 -5.67 -15.37
CA THR A 187 6.92 -5.79 -15.32
C THR A 187 7.36 -7.24 -15.12
N GLU A 188 8.46 -7.60 -15.76
CA GLU A 188 9.11 -8.91 -15.54
C GLU A 188 10.29 -8.82 -14.56
N ASN A 189 10.76 -7.61 -14.24
CA ASN A 189 11.98 -7.36 -13.49
C ASN A 189 11.78 -6.80 -12.09
N LEU A 190 10.54 -6.44 -11.76
CA LEU A 190 10.15 -5.89 -10.46
C LEU A 190 8.94 -6.64 -9.90
N PRO A 191 8.71 -6.61 -8.58
CA PRO A 191 7.49 -7.16 -7.99
C PRO A 191 6.25 -6.46 -8.54
N GLY A 192 5.16 -7.19 -8.71
CA GLY A 192 3.88 -6.60 -9.09
C GLY A 192 3.28 -5.69 -8.01
N PHE A 193 3.67 -5.90 -6.76
CA PHE A 193 3.25 -5.09 -5.61
C PHE A 193 4.45 -4.70 -4.73
N VAL A 194 4.65 -3.40 -4.51
CA VAL A 194 5.68 -2.82 -3.66
C VAL A 194 5.03 -2.00 -2.55
N ALA A 195 5.33 -2.34 -1.29
CA ALA A 195 4.93 -1.57 -0.12
C ALA A 195 6.14 -0.83 0.44
N MET A 196 5.99 0.46 0.73
CA MET A 196 7.08 1.32 1.19
C MET A 196 6.68 2.14 2.41
N SER A 197 7.66 2.42 3.26
CA SER A 197 7.54 3.47 4.28
C SER A 197 8.89 4.15 4.51
N PRO A 198 8.91 5.45 4.86
CA PRO A 198 10.15 6.17 5.12
C PRO A 198 10.91 5.64 6.33
N ARG A 199 10.22 5.20 7.37
CA ARG A 199 10.82 4.83 8.65
C ARG A 199 10.18 3.59 9.26
N ALA A 200 9.17 3.73 10.12
CA ALA A 200 8.49 2.61 10.75
C ALA A 200 7.55 1.89 9.78
N GLN A 201 7.44 0.58 9.89
CA GLN A 201 6.37 -0.17 9.26
C GLN A 201 5.04 0.22 9.90
N PRO A 202 3.97 0.42 9.11
CA PRO A 202 2.65 0.69 9.66
C PRO A 202 2.16 -0.46 10.52
N ARG A 203 1.29 -0.16 11.50
CA ARG A 203 0.65 -1.17 12.36
C ARG A 203 -0.02 -2.25 11.52
N GLY A 204 0.02 -3.49 11.97
CA GLY A 204 -0.35 -4.64 11.14
C GLY A 204 0.81 -5.23 10.33
N LYS A 205 1.91 -4.48 10.15
CA LYS A 205 3.16 -4.95 9.52
C LYS A 205 2.89 -5.75 8.25
N LEU A 206 3.43 -6.98 8.16
CA LEU A 206 3.34 -7.86 6.98
C LEU A 206 1.89 -8.08 6.51
N ALA A 207 0.89 -8.04 7.38
CA ALA A 207 -0.50 -8.25 6.98
C ALA A 207 -0.96 -7.22 5.93
N ASN A 208 -0.48 -5.96 6.01
CA ASN A 208 -0.89 -4.89 5.11
C ASN A 208 -0.52 -5.13 3.63
N TRP A 209 0.50 -5.95 3.37
CA TRP A 209 0.95 -6.31 2.01
C TRP A 209 1.09 -7.81 1.80
N GLY A 210 0.64 -8.60 2.77
CA GLY A 210 0.73 -10.06 2.73
C GLY A 210 -0.29 -10.70 1.80
N ASN A 211 0.09 -11.89 1.33
CA ASN A 211 -0.75 -12.72 0.47
C ASN A 211 -1.71 -13.63 1.26
N ALA A 212 -1.51 -13.79 2.57
CA ALA A 212 -2.24 -14.74 3.43
C ALA A 212 -2.40 -16.13 2.75
N PHE A 213 -3.63 -16.51 2.39
CA PHE A 213 -3.90 -17.81 1.74
C PHE A 213 -3.73 -17.80 0.22
N LEU A 214 -3.49 -16.65 -0.43
CA LEU A 214 -3.11 -16.63 -1.83
C LEU A 214 -1.68 -17.16 -2.03
N PRO A 215 -1.31 -17.69 -3.20
CA PRO A 215 0.07 -18.06 -3.50
C PRO A 215 1.05 -16.93 -3.23
N GLY A 216 2.24 -17.30 -2.71
CA GLY A 216 3.25 -16.33 -2.26
C GLY A 216 3.76 -15.36 -3.32
N ALA A 217 3.65 -15.71 -4.60
CA ALA A 217 3.99 -14.84 -5.73
C ALA A 217 3.21 -13.51 -5.73
N TYR A 218 2.04 -13.46 -5.09
CA TYR A 218 1.20 -12.27 -5.02
C TYR A 218 1.44 -11.41 -3.77
N ALA A 219 2.37 -11.79 -2.90
CA ALA A 219 2.75 -10.98 -1.76
C ALA A 219 3.42 -9.68 -2.19
N GLY A 220 3.15 -8.59 -1.48
CA GLY A 220 3.88 -7.35 -1.66
C GLY A 220 5.31 -7.44 -1.12
N SER A 221 6.24 -6.81 -1.83
CA SER A 221 7.63 -6.64 -1.38
C SER A 221 7.73 -5.35 -0.57
N TYR A 222 8.13 -5.47 0.70
CA TYR A 222 8.29 -4.28 1.55
C TYR A 222 9.69 -3.69 1.44
N VAL A 223 9.75 -2.37 1.28
CA VAL A 223 10.98 -1.58 1.23
C VAL A 223 10.93 -0.45 2.26
N ASN A 224 11.92 -0.43 3.15
CA ASN A 224 12.16 0.75 4.00
C ASN A 224 13.03 1.74 3.21
N ILE A 225 12.45 2.93 2.94
CA ILE A 225 13.11 3.95 2.12
C ILE A 225 13.91 4.98 2.93
N GLN A 226 14.09 4.79 4.24
CA GLN A 226 14.89 5.66 5.11
C GLN A 226 16.35 5.79 4.64
N ASN A 227 16.94 4.68 4.23
CA ASN A 227 18.29 4.64 3.69
C ASN A 227 18.22 4.48 2.16
N MET A 228 18.03 5.59 1.46
CA MET A 228 17.86 5.65 0.01
C MET A 228 19.10 5.27 -0.82
N LYS A 229 20.08 4.59 -0.22
CA LYS A 229 21.19 4.03 -0.99
C LYS A 229 20.68 2.80 -1.74
N PRO A 230 20.80 2.76 -3.08
CA PRO A 230 20.30 1.64 -3.88
C PRO A 230 20.76 0.27 -3.38
N ASP A 231 21.99 0.18 -2.88
CA ASP A 231 22.59 -1.05 -2.35
C ASP A 231 22.04 -1.45 -0.96
N ALA A 232 21.34 -0.55 -0.25
CA ALA A 232 20.79 -0.78 1.09
C ALA A 232 19.26 -0.89 1.12
N VAL A 233 18.60 -0.56 0.02
CA VAL A 233 17.13 -0.54 -0.10
C VAL A 233 16.53 -1.94 0.09
N ILE A 234 17.18 -2.94 -0.48
CA ILE A 234 16.82 -4.34 -0.27
C ILE A 234 18.04 -5.04 0.33
N ARG A 235 17.87 -5.57 1.54
CA ARG A 235 18.92 -6.38 2.17
C ARG A 235 19.29 -7.55 1.26
N ASP A 236 20.58 -7.82 1.15
CA ASP A 236 21.13 -8.98 0.43
C ASP A 236 20.90 -9.00 -1.10
N LEU A 237 20.64 -7.83 -1.72
CA LEU A 237 20.64 -7.69 -3.18
C LEU A 237 21.97 -8.10 -3.82
N LYS A 238 23.09 -7.93 -3.12
CA LYS A 238 24.42 -8.32 -3.58
C LYS A 238 24.99 -9.38 -2.64
N ASN A 239 25.37 -10.52 -3.20
CA ASN A 239 26.27 -11.41 -2.50
C ASN A 239 27.70 -10.85 -2.65
N SER A 240 28.24 -10.28 -1.57
CA SER A 240 29.57 -9.68 -1.56
C SER A 240 30.70 -10.67 -1.88
N ASN A 241 30.43 -11.98 -1.81
CA ASN A 241 31.40 -13.05 -2.00
C ASN A 241 31.43 -13.63 -3.43
N LEU A 242 30.51 -13.17 -4.30
CA LEU A 242 30.38 -13.68 -5.67
C LEU A 242 30.32 -12.54 -6.68
N SER A 243 30.97 -12.70 -7.80
CA SER A 243 30.79 -11.82 -8.96
C SER A 243 29.37 -11.97 -9.53
N ARG A 244 28.91 -11.00 -10.30
CA ARG A 244 27.61 -11.04 -10.99
C ARG A 244 27.48 -12.26 -11.91
N GLU A 245 28.56 -12.63 -12.57
CA GLU A 245 28.61 -13.80 -13.47
C GLU A 245 28.46 -15.11 -12.70
N GLU A 246 29.10 -15.22 -11.54
CA GLU A 246 28.97 -16.37 -10.65
C GLU A 246 27.55 -16.48 -10.04
N GLN A 247 26.95 -15.36 -9.64
CA GLN A 247 25.56 -15.33 -9.19
C GLN A 247 24.59 -15.77 -10.31
N ARG A 248 24.84 -15.33 -11.56
CA ARG A 248 24.04 -15.79 -12.71
C ARG A 248 24.19 -17.29 -12.92
N LYS A 249 25.41 -17.80 -12.93
CA LYS A 249 25.67 -19.25 -13.06
C LYS A 249 25.00 -20.07 -11.97
N GLN A 250 24.96 -19.55 -10.72
CA GLN A 250 24.25 -20.20 -9.62
C GLN A 250 22.74 -20.20 -9.84
N ALA A 251 22.14 -19.08 -10.24
CA ALA A 251 20.71 -18.99 -10.53
C ALA A 251 20.33 -19.93 -11.69
N ASP A 252 21.11 -19.96 -12.76
CA ASP A 252 20.90 -20.84 -13.91
C ASP A 252 21.03 -22.33 -13.53
N LEU A 253 21.99 -22.68 -12.66
CA LEU A 253 22.20 -24.05 -12.17
C LEU A 253 20.98 -24.47 -11.30
N LEU A 254 20.53 -23.61 -10.40
CA LEU A 254 19.37 -23.90 -9.56
C LEU A 254 18.09 -24.06 -10.39
N THR A 255 17.90 -23.20 -11.37
CA THR A 255 16.78 -23.32 -12.32
C THR A 255 16.80 -24.65 -13.05
N LYS A 256 18.00 -25.11 -13.51
CA LYS A 256 18.16 -26.43 -14.15
C LYS A 256 17.86 -27.58 -13.19
N ILE A 257 18.39 -27.54 -11.97
CA ILE A 257 18.15 -28.58 -10.95
C ILE A 257 16.66 -28.65 -10.60
N ASN A 258 16.03 -27.51 -10.47
CA ASN A 258 14.62 -27.41 -10.14
C ASN A 258 13.73 -27.91 -11.28
N LYS A 259 14.06 -27.61 -12.55
CA LYS A 259 13.36 -28.18 -13.73
C LYS A 259 13.48 -29.70 -13.79
N LEU A 260 14.67 -30.25 -13.58
CA LEU A 260 14.86 -31.71 -13.50
C LEU A 260 14.08 -32.35 -12.36
N HIS A 261 13.83 -31.61 -11.29
CA HIS A 261 13.05 -32.09 -10.17
C HIS A 261 11.54 -32.03 -10.44
N LEU A 262 11.07 -30.98 -11.11
CA LEU A 262 9.70 -30.84 -11.61
C LEU A 262 9.33 -31.97 -12.58
N GLU A 263 10.20 -32.29 -13.50
CA GLU A 263 10.03 -33.40 -14.47
C GLU A 263 9.89 -34.77 -13.74
N ARG A 264 10.48 -34.92 -12.54
CA ARG A 264 10.40 -36.15 -11.75
C ARG A 264 9.20 -36.26 -10.82
N LEU A 265 8.63 -35.12 -10.37
CA LEU A 265 7.62 -35.03 -9.30
C LEU A 265 6.23 -34.64 -9.83
N GLU A 266 5.95 -34.77 -11.13
CA GLU A 266 4.64 -34.49 -11.72
C GLU A 266 3.97 -33.25 -11.10
N GLN A 267 4.49 -32.03 -11.46
CA GLN A 267 3.89 -30.72 -11.18
C GLN A 267 3.78 -30.35 -9.69
N ASP A 268 4.88 -30.10 -9.01
CA ASP A 268 4.89 -29.40 -7.71
C ASP A 268 4.80 -27.88 -7.93
N GLN A 269 3.58 -27.32 -7.81
CA GLN A 269 3.30 -25.88 -7.96
C GLN A 269 4.09 -25.01 -6.98
N ASN A 270 4.42 -25.53 -5.78
CA ASN A 270 5.22 -24.80 -4.79
C ASN A 270 6.68 -24.69 -5.22
N LEU A 271 7.21 -25.72 -5.86
CA LEU A 271 8.57 -25.71 -6.39
C LEU A 271 8.71 -24.74 -7.56
N GLU A 272 7.72 -24.70 -8.44
CA GLU A 272 7.68 -23.75 -9.57
C GLU A 272 7.60 -22.30 -9.10
N ALA A 273 6.73 -22.01 -8.13
CA ALA A 273 6.63 -20.70 -7.49
C ALA A 273 7.97 -20.29 -6.83
N GLY A 274 8.68 -21.25 -6.20
CA GLY A 274 9.99 -21.02 -5.63
C GLY A 274 11.06 -20.68 -6.69
N ILE A 275 11.04 -21.35 -7.85
CA ILE A 275 11.94 -21.05 -8.98
C ILE A 275 11.70 -19.63 -9.49
N GLN A 276 10.45 -19.27 -9.71
CA GLN A 276 10.07 -17.96 -10.22
C GLN A 276 10.41 -16.84 -9.23
N ALA A 277 10.22 -17.07 -7.93
CA ALA A 277 10.63 -16.13 -6.89
C ALA A 277 12.16 -15.89 -6.90
N MET A 278 12.95 -16.93 -7.15
CA MET A 278 14.42 -16.81 -7.26
C MET A 278 14.84 -16.09 -8.54
N GLU A 279 14.22 -16.36 -9.68
CA GLU A 279 14.48 -15.66 -10.93
C GLU A 279 14.09 -14.18 -10.83
N MET A 280 12.95 -13.89 -10.18
CA MET A 280 12.54 -12.53 -9.88
C MET A 280 13.57 -11.83 -8.98
N ALA A 281 13.98 -12.44 -7.88
CA ALA A 281 14.99 -11.89 -6.98
C ALA A 281 16.31 -11.59 -7.70
N PHE A 282 16.72 -12.46 -8.64
CA PHE A 282 17.89 -12.21 -9.46
C PHE A 282 17.70 -10.99 -10.39
N ARG A 283 16.58 -10.91 -11.11
CA ARG A 283 16.27 -9.77 -11.99
C ARG A 283 16.19 -8.45 -11.22
N MET A 284 15.62 -8.49 -10.02
CA MET A 284 15.52 -7.33 -9.12
C MET A 284 16.89 -6.73 -8.76
N GLN A 285 17.97 -7.53 -8.72
CA GLN A 285 19.33 -7.03 -8.43
C GLN A 285 19.79 -5.96 -9.42
N PHE A 286 19.24 -5.95 -10.63
CA PHE A 286 19.58 -4.98 -11.68
C PHE A 286 18.59 -3.82 -11.72
N SER A 287 17.30 -4.09 -11.61
CA SER A 287 16.26 -3.09 -11.82
C SER A 287 15.99 -2.25 -10.57
N VAL A 288 16.07 -2.87 -9.39
CA VAL A 288 15.82 -2.14 -8.13
C VAL A 288 16.81 -1.00 -7.89
N PRO A 289 18.16 -1.20 -8.01
CA PRO A 289 19.09 -0.10 -7.84
C PRO A 289 18.85 1.06 -8.81
N GLU A 290 18.35 0.76 -10.01
CA GLU A 290 18.03 1.78 -11.00
C GLU A 290 16.82 2.60 -10.65
N VAL A 291 15.70 1.95 -10.32
CA VAL A 291 14.43 2.59 -9.99
C VAL A 291 14.51 3.40 -8.69
N PHE A 292 15.25 2.89 -7.71
CA PHE A 292 15.40 3.56 -6.41
C PHE A 292 16.50 4.64 -6.39
N ASP A 293 17.33 4.75 -7.43
CA ASP A 293 18.30 5.83 -7.55
C ASP A 293 17.67 7.13 -8.03
N VAL A 294 17.11 7.88 -7.09
CA VAL A 294 16.48 9.18 -7.36
C VAL A 294 17.49 10.26 -7.81
N ALA A 295 18.80 10.03 -7.66
CA ALA A 295 19.81 10.95 -8.15
C ALA A 295 19.87 11.00 -9.67
N LYS A 296 19.36 10.00 -10.37
CA LYS A 296 19.23 9.97 -11.84
C LYS A 296 18.16 10.91 -12.40
N GLU A 297 17.24 11.38 -11.55
CA GLU A 297 16.25 12.36 -11.96
C GLU A 297 16.87 13.75 -12.18
N SER A 298 16.26 14.54 -13.05
CA SER A 298 16.67 15.91 -13.26
C SER A 298 16.62 16.73 -11.96
N GLU A 299 17.41 17.77 -11.88
CA GLU A 299 17.38 18.69 -10.72
C GLU A 299 16.00 19.33 -10.56
N GLU A 300 15.33 19.64 -11.66
CA GLU A 300 13.98 20.20 -11.70
C GLU A 300 12.97 19.24 -11.10
N THR A 301 13.00 17.95 -11.51
CA THR A 301 12.14 16.90 -10.94
C THR A 301 12.40 16.77 -9.44
N ARG A 302 13.64 16.70 -9.03
CA ARG A 302 13.98 16.57 -7.59
C ARG A 302 13.53 17.77 -6.77
N LYS A 303 13.65 18.99 -7.30
CA LYS A 303 13.13 20.21 -6.66
C LYS A 303 11.61 20.23 -6.59
N LEU A 304 10.93 19.73 -7.64
CA LEU A 304 9.47 19.63 -7.66
C LEU A 304 8.95 18.78 -6.49
N TYR A 305 9.54 17.60 -6.28
CA TYR A 305 9.15 16.70 -5.18
C TYR A 305 9.60 17.22 -3.81
N GLY A 306 10.74 17.88 -3.72
CA GLY A 306 11.34 18.32 -2.48
C GLY A 306 12.17 17.24 -1.78
N GLU A 307 12.59 17.54 -0.54
CA GLU A 307 13.62 16.75 0.15
C GLU A 307 13.08 15.83 1.25
N SER A 308 11.77 15.89 1.56
CA SER A 308 11.21 15.04 2.62
C SER A 308 11.35 13.56 2.26
N GLU A 309 11.47 12.70 3.25
CA GLU A 309 11.55 11.25 3.02
C GLU A 309 10.27 10.72 2.36
N PHE A 310 9.11 11.29 2.71
CA PHE A 310 7.85 10.91 2.06
C PHE A 310 7.80 11.38 0.60
N ALA A 311 8.30 12.57 0.31
CA ALA A 311 8.39 13.08 -1.07
C ALA A 311 9.31 12.21 -1.95
N LYS A 312 10.44 11.75 -1.41
CA LYS A 312 11.29 10.76 -2.09
C LYS A 312 10.53 9.45 -2.34
N GLY A 313 9.70 9.03 -1.38
CA GLY A 313 8.80 7.88 -1.57
C GLY A 313 7.79 8.10 -2.71
N CYS A 314 7.21 9.29 -2.83
CA CYS A 314 6.33 9.66 -3.94
C CYS A 314 7.06 9.59 -5.29
N LEU A 315 8.31 10.11 -5.36
CA LEU A 315 9.13 10.02 -6.56
C LEU A 315 9.45 8.58 -6.95
N ILE A 316 9.79 7.73 -5.99
CA ILE A 316 10.00 6.28 -6.22
C ILE A 316 8.70 5.63 -6.68
N ALA A 317 7.56 5.97 -6.08
CA ALA A 317 6.27 5.42 -6.48
C ALA A 317 5.95 5.72 -7.96
N ARG A 318 6.23 6.96 -8.43
CA ARG A 318 6.10 7.31 -9.83
C ARG A 318 7.02 6.46 -10.72
N ARG A 319 8.30 6.31 -10.35
CA ARG A 319 9.26 5.49 -11.10
C ARG A 319 8.86 4.00 -11.16
N LEU A 320 8.34 3.48 -10.06
CA LEU A 320 7.85 2.09 -10.00
C LEU A 320 6.67 1.85 -10.95
N VAL A 321 5.69 2.75 -10.99
CA VAL A 321 4.54 2.59 -11.90
C VAL A 321 4.94 2.84 -13.36
N GLU A 322 5.90 3.70 -13.64
CA GLU A 322 6.49 3.91 -14.96
C GLU A 322 7.16 2.63 -15.48
N GLU A 323 7.80 1.85 -14.60
CA GLU A 323 8.39 0.54 -14.89
C GLU A 323 7.38 -0.63 -14.84
N GLY A 324 6.08 -0.35 -14.74
CA GLY A 324 5.02 -1.35 -14.81
C GLY A 324 4.68 -2.07 -13.52
N VAL A 325 5.12 -1.56 -12.35
CA VAL A 325 4.65 -2.08 -11.06
C VAL A 325 3.15 -1.79 -10.91
N ARG A 326 2.37 -2.84 -10.66
CA ARG A 326 0.90 -2.76 -10.63
C ARG A 326 0.39 -1.99 -9.43
N VAL A 327 0.96 -2.24 -8.26
CA VAL A 327 0.52 -1.64 -7.00
C VAL A 327 1.71 -1.10 -6.22
N VAL A 328 1.61 0.15 -5.83
CA VAL A 328 2.55 0.80 -4.91
C VAL A 328 1.78 1.32 -3.70
N GLN A 329 2.11 0.83 -2.51
CA GLN A 329 1.59 1.36 -1.25
C GLN A 329 2.69 2.14 -0.55
N LEU A 330 2.50 3.44 -0.37
CA LEU A 330 3.41 4.30 0.38
C LEU A 330 2.73 4.74 1.68
N SER A 331 3.20 4.20 2.80
CA SER A 331 2.68 4.56 4.13
C SER A 331 3.49 5.71 4.73
N HIS A 332 2.80 6.75 5.19
CA HIS A 332 3.43 7.85 5.91
C HIS A 332 3.86 7.37 7.31
N SER A 333 5.13 7.50 7.63
CA SER A 333 5.67 7.15 8.94
C SER A 333 6.73 8.16 9.40
N ILE A 334 6.86 8.30 10.71
CA ILE A 334 7.87 9.12 11.37
C ILE A 334 8.63 8.28 12.39
N ASP A 335 9.74 8.78 12.90
CA ASP A 335 10.56 8.07 13.89
C ASP A 335 9.73 7.62 15.09
N GLY A 336 9.77 6.32 15.36
CA GLY A 336 9.15 5.71 16.53
C GLY A 336 7.62 5.55 16.46
N TYR A 337 6.96 6.00 15.37
CA TYR A 337 5.50 5.94 15.24
C TYR A 337 5.08 5.16 13.99
N ASP A 338 4.39 4.06 14.22
CA ASP A 338 3.80 3.20 13.19
C ASP A 338 2.41 3.70 12.71
N ILE A 339 1.82 4.68 13.43
CA ILE A 339 0.56 5.37 13.17
C ILE A 339 0.78 6.88 13.27
N ALA A 340 1.51 7.44 12.31
CA ALA A 340 2.03 8.81 12.37
C ALA A 340 0.96 9.87 12.64
N TRP A 341 -0.24 9.75 12.04
CA TRP A 341 -1.32 10.72 12.19
C TRP A 341 -2.09 10.60 13.51
N ASP A 342 -1.76 9.62 14.35
CA ASP A 342 -2.34 9.50 15.71
C ASP A 342 -1.82 10.57 16.70
N THR A 343 -0.89 11.40 16.29
CA THR A 343 -0.52 12.64 17.01
C THR A 343 -1.72 13.56 17.24
N GLY A 344 -2.82 13.34 16.51
CA GLY A 344 -4.10 14.06 16.68
C GLY A 344 -4.70 14.00 18.09
N HIS A 345 -4.45 12.96 18.87
CA HIS A 345 -4.90 12.86 20.26
C HIS A 345 -4.35 13.95 21.17
N GLY A 346 -3.08 14.26 21.05
CA GLY A 346 -2.42 15.20 21.93
C GLY A 346 -2.39 16.64 21.41
N ASP A 347 -2.15 16.80 20.13
CA ASP A 347 -1.92 18.11 19.51
C ASP A 347 -2.20 18.08 17.99
N ILE A 348 -3.41 18.44 17.61
CA ILE A 348 -3.76 18.59 16.18
C ILE A 348 -2.90 19.66 15.52
N VAL A 349 -2.64 20.79 16.22
CA VAL A 349 -1.90 21.92 15.63
C VAL A 349 -0.48 21.51 15.26
N GLY A 350 0.29 21.05 16.25
CA GLY A 350 1.70 20.68 16.02
C GLY A 350 1.84 19.39 15.21
N GLY A 351 1.02 18.38 15.52
CA GLY A 351 1.07 17.07 14.88
C GLY A 351 0.68 17.11 13.40
N HIS A 352 -0.54 17.55 13.10
CA HIS A 352 -1.05 17.55 11.72
C HIS A 352 -0.30 18.53 10.82
N ALA A 353 0.03 19.74 11.30
CA ALA A 353 0.83 20.69 10.52
C ALA A 353 2.21 20.13 10.13
N LYS A 354 2.88 19.45 11.06
CA LYS A 354 4.19 18.83 10.79
C LYS A 354 4.07 17.70 9.76
N LEU A 355 3.05 16.85 9.89
CA LEU A 355 2.84 15.71 8.99
C LEU A 355 2.41 16.16 7.61
N ALA A 356 1.49 17.12 7.53
CA ALA A 356 1.06 17.72 6.27
C ALA A 356 2.25 18.35 5.54
N LYS A 357 3.06 19.18 6.21
CA LYS A 357 4.28 19.77 5.64
C LYS A 357 5.24 18.71 5.09
N ALA A 358 5.32 17.55 5.71
CA ALA A 358 6.21 16.48 5.27
C ALA A 358 5.72 15.75 4.01
N CYS A 359 4.42 15.77 3.71
CA CYS A 359 3.86 15.02 2.60
C CYS A 359 3.25 15.89 1.47
N ASP A 360 2.79 17.10 1.76
CA ASP A 360 2.03 17.95 0.84
C ASP A 360 2.74 18.19 -0.50
N GLN A 361 3.98 18.70 -0.47
CA GLN A 361 4.74 18.97 -1.69
C GLN A 361 4.97 17.70 -2.51
N GLY A 362 5.35 16.58 -1.86
CA GLY A 362 5.60 15.32 -2.55
C GLY A 362 4.35 14.74 -3.21
N ILE A 363 3.19 14.87 -2.57
CA ILE A 363 1.90 14.43 -3.12
C ILE A 363 1.53 15.28 -4.35
N ALA A 364 1.60 16.60 -4.23
CA ALA A 364 1.30 17.51 -5.35
C ALA A 364 2.26 17.26 -6.53
N ALA A 365 3.54 17.07 -6.25
CA ALA A 365 4.53 16.74 -7.27
C ALA A 365 4.21 15.42 -7.97
N LEU A 366 3.80 14.39 -7.21
CA LEU A 366 3.40 13.10 -7.78
C LEU A 366 2.26 13.26 -8.79
N LEU A 367 1.21 13.99 -8.44
CA LEU A 367 0.07 14.21 -9.33
C LEU A 367 0.50 14.96 -10.61
N LYS A 368 1.25 16.06 -10.48
CA LYS A 368 1.75 16.85 -11.62
C LYS A 368 2.72 16.07 -12.51
N ASP A 369 3.62 15.28 -11.93
CA ASP A 369 4.60 14.51 -12.70
C ASP A 369 3.93 13.35 -13.44
N LEU A 370 2.96 12.66 -12.80
CA LEU A 370 2.14 11.65 -13.47
C LEU A 370 1.33 12.25 -14.63
N GLU A 371 0.72 13.43 -14.44
CA GLU A 371 -0.03 14.12 -15.47
C GLU A 371 0.88 14.55 -16.62
N GLY A 372 2.00 15.23 -16.31
CA GLY A 372 2.96 15.69 -17.32
C GLY A 372 3.60 14.57 -18.15
N ARG A 373 3.62 13.34 -17.64
CA ARG A 373 4.08 12.13 -18.34
C ARG A 373 2.96 11.37 -19.05
N GLY A 374 1.70 11.81 -18.93
CA GLY A 374 0.54 11.09 -19.46
C GLY A 374 0.26 9.76 -18.74
N LEU A 375 0.73 9.61 -17.50
CA LEU A 375 0.54 8.38 -16.69
C LEU A 375 -0.67 8.49 -15.75
N LEU A 376 -1.16 9.71 -15.44
CA LEU A 376 -2.21 9.90 -14.45
C LEU A 376 -3.54 9.26 -14.90
N ASP A 377 -3.88 9.34 -16.18
CA ASP A 377 -5.14 8.77 -16.69
C ASP A 377 -5.22 7.25 -16.52
N GLU A 378 -4.07 6.55 -16.47
CA GLU A 378 -3.98 5.09 -16.28
C GLU A 378 -3.49 4.69 -14.89
N THR A 379 -3.24 5.65 -14.00
CA THR A 379 -2.76 5.42 -12.63
C THR A 379 -3.74 6.00 -11.63
N LEU A 380 -4.38 5.13 -10.85
CA LEU A 380 -5.24 5.58 -9.75
C LEU A 380 -4.37 5.92 -8.54
N VAL A 381 -4.45 7.15 -8.08
CA VAL A 381 -3.84 7.60 -6.82
C VAL A 381 -4.92 7.72 -5.77
N VAL A 382 -4.75 7.05 -4.63
CA VAL A 382 -5.70 7.07 -3.51
C VAL A 382 -4.98 7.56 -2.26
N TRP A 383 -5.50 8.60 -1.61
CA TRP A 383 -5.00 9.13 -0.35
C TRP A 383 -6.04 8.96 0.76
N GLY A 384 -5.62 8.54 1.92
CA GLY A 384 -6.47 8.45 3.10
C GLY A 384 -5.84 7.65 4.22
N GLY A 385 -6.49 7.64 5.37
CA GLY A 385 -6.18 6.79 6.51
C GLY A 385 -7.29 5.76 6.75
N GLU A 386 -7.22 5.11 7.89
CA GLU A 386 -8.17 4.08 8.28
C GLU A 386 -9.50 4.62 8.83
N PHE A 387 -9.51 5.86 9.32
CA PHE A 387 -10.67 6.63 9.78
C PHE A 387 -10.28 8.10 9.97
N GLY A 388 -11.17 8.91 10.50
CA GLY A 388 -11.00 10.34 10.76
C GLY A 388 -10.86 10.68 12.24
N ARG A 389 -11.14 11.96 12.57
CA ARG A 389 -11.07 12.49 13.93
C ARG A 389 -12.36 13.16 14.34
N ALA A 390 -12.66 13.08 15.64
CA ALA A 390 -13.85 13.65 16.23
C ALA A 390 -13.89 15.18 16.08
N HIS A 391 -15.08 15.69 15.93
CA HIS A 391 -15.38 17.13 15.89
C HIS A 391 -15.30 17.81 17.27
N THR A 392 -15.26 17.03 18.37
CA THR A 392 -15.04 17.50 19.73
C THR A 392 -13.58 17.48 20.12
N SER A 393 -13.17 18.30 21.08
CA SER A 393 -11.82 18.26 21.60
C SER A 393 -11.58 17.05 22.50
N GLU A 394 -10.38 16.48 22.41
CA GLU A 394 -9.78 15.61 23.40
C GLU A 394 -8.68 16.37 24.13
N GLY A 395 -8.83 16.51 25.45
CA GLY A 395 -7.99 17.44 26.20
C GLY A 395 -8.16 18.89 25.71
N LYS A 396 -7.05 19.64 25.54
CA LYS A 396 -7.08 21.04 25.11
C LYS A 396 -6.88 21.26 23.60
N LYS A 397 -6.23 20.35 22.90
CA LYS A 397 -5.74 20.58 21.53
C LYS A 397 -5.84 19.35 20.62
N GLY A 398 -6.36 18.25 21.11
CA GLY A 398 -6.48 16.99 20.38
C GLY A 398 -7.89 16.67 19.96
N ARG A 399 -8.03 15.64 19.14
CA ARG A 399 -9.29 15.03 18.73
C ARG A 399 -9.22 13.52 18.89
N ASP A 400 -10.25 12.89 19.43
CA ASP A 400 -10.39 11.43 19.48
C ASP A 400 -10.63 10.85 18.08
N HIS A 401 -10.70 9.53 17.97
CA HIS A 401 -11.00 8.82 16.72
C HIS A 401 -12.45 9.06 16.29
N ASP A 402 -12.65 9.11 14.98
CA ASP A 402 -13.97 9.09 14.37
C ASP A 402 -14.02 8.14 13.18
N HIS A 403 -14.82 7.11 13.27
CA HIS A 403 -15.02 6.12 12.21
C HIS A 403 -16.37 6.27 11.50
N TYR A 404 -17.23 7.18 11.95
CA TYR A 404 -18.56 7.41 11.38
C TYR A 404 -18.56 8.32 10.15
N GLY A 405 -17.54 9.19 10.04
CA GLY A 405 -17.41 10.10 8.92
C GLY A 405 -15.98 10.58 8.73
N TYR A 406 -15.38 10.35 7.54
CA TYR A 406 -14.06 10.86 7.23
C TYR A 406 -13.86 11.05 5.71
N THR A 407 -12.78 11.71 5.34
CA THR A 407 -12.49 12.03 3.95
C THR A 407 -11.34 11.18 3.42
N THR A 408 -11.55 10.58 2.26
CA THR A 408 -10.55 10.01 1.37
C THR A 408 -10.62 10.74 0.05
N TRP A 409 -9.53 10.85 -0.69
CA TRP A 409 -9.60 11.37 -2.05
C TRP A 409 -8.87 10.47 -3.04
N MET A 410 -9.25 10.60 -4.31
CA MET A 410 -8.69 9.88 -5.44
C MET A 410 -8.35 10.84 -6.56
N ALA A 411 -7.34 10.48 -7.39
CA ALA A 411 -7.00 11.22 -8.61
C ALA A 411 -6.57 10.23 -9.71
N GLY A 412 -6.83 10.58 -10.95
CA GLY A 412 -6.46 9.78 -12.12
C GLY A 412 -7.22 8.46 -12.24
N GLY A 413 -6.74 7.55 -13.07
CA GLY A 413 -7.29 6.19 -13.20
C GLY A 413 -8.79 6.13 -13.52
N GLY A 414 -9.35 7.14 -14.19
CA GLY A 414 -10.74 7.19 -14.61
C GLY A 414 -11.73 7.65 -13.55
N VAL A 415 -11.29 8.30 -12.46
CA VAL A 415 -12.19 9.01 -11.55
C VAL A 415 -12.56 10.40 -12.13
N LYS A 416 -13.71 10.93 -11.73
CA LYS A 416 -14.13 12.28 -12.11
C LYS A 416 -13.14 13.30 -11.55
N LYS A 417 -12.78 14.31 -12.35
CA LYS A 417 -11.89 15.40 -11.96
C LYS A 417 -12.67 16.52 -11.27
N GLY A 418 -12.04 17.16 -10.24
CA GLY A 418 -12.63 18.29 -9.53
C GLY A 418 -13.98 18.00 -8.86
N PHE A 419 -14.23 16.74 -8.48
CA PHE A 419 -15.51 16.28 -7.99
C PHE A 419 -15.52 16.11 -6.46
N SER A 420 -16.70 16.22 -5.84
CA SER A 420 -16.94 15.86 -4.44
C SER A 420 -18.13 14.92 -4.36
N TYR A 421 -18.00 13.86 -3.59
CA TYR A 421 -19.03 12.84 -3.40
C TYR A 421 -19.35 12.65 -1.93
N GLY A 422 -20.64 12.65 -1.64
CA GLY A 422 -21.18 12.51 -0.31
C GLY A 422 -20.81 13.65 0.63
N SER A 423 -21.37 13.63 1.81
CA SER A 423 -21.08 14.61 2.85
C SER A 423 -21.13 13.99 4.25
N THR A 424 -20.40 14.61 5.17
CA THR A 424 -20.63 14.45 6.61
C THR A 424 -21.67 15.46 7.09
N ASP A 425 -22.19 15.27 8.32
CA ASP A 425 -23.09 16.21 8.96
C ASP A 425 -22.45 17.61 9.14
N GLU A 426 -23.23 18.55 9.62
CA GLU A 426 -22.81 19.95 9.77
C GLU A 426 -21.62 20.17 10.70
N PHE A 427 -21.28 19.19 11.53
CA PHE A 427 -20.13 19.21 12.42
C PHE A 427 -18.99 18.28 11.96
N GLY A 428 -19.20 17.46 10.93
CA GLY A 428 -18.17 16.56 10.38
C GLY A 428 -18.01 15.25 11.14
N LEU A 429 -19.03 14.81 11.91
CA LEU A 429 -18.96 13.57 12.68
C LEU A 429 -19.37 12.35 11.85
N SER A 430 -20.48 12.41 11.15
CA SER A 430 -21.06 11.23 10.51
C SER A 430 -21.29 11.45 9.04
N ALA A 431 -20.96 10.46 8.23
CA ALA A 431 -21.41 10.40 6.86
C ALA A 431 -22.95 10.37 6.81
N VAL A 432 -23.58 11.33 6.13
CA VAL A 432 -25.03 11.49 6.05
C VAL A 432 -25.59 11.35 4.66
N GLU A 433 -24.87 11.78 3.63
CA GLU A 433 -25.27 11.67 2.24
C GLU A 433 -24.30 10.75 1.50
N ASP A 434 -24.81 9.92 0.58
CA ASP A 434 -24.04 9.06 -0.30
C ASP A 434 -22.90 8.34 0.44
N ARG A 435 -23.26 7.63 1.48
CA ARG A 435 -22.32 7.00 2.42
C ARG A 435 -21.50 5.92 1.73
N VAL A 436 -20.17 5.99 1.88
CA VAL A 436 -19.21 5.04 1.30
C VAL A 436 -18.51 4.25 2.41
N HIS A 437 -18.82 2.97 2.50
CA HIS A 437 -18.10 2.08 3.40
C HIS A 437 -16.72 1.71 2.80
N VAL A 438 -15.76 1.34 3.64
CA VAL A 438 -14.44 0.86 3.18
C VAL A 438 -14.57 -0.27 2.16
N HIS A 439 -15.53 -1.18 2.31
CA HIS A 439 -15.79 -2.23 1.31
C HIS A 439 -16.28 -1.70 -0.04
N ASP A 440 -17.03 -0.59 -0.05
CA ASP A 440 -17.50 0.04 -1.29
C ASP A 440 -16.34 0.73 -2.00
N MET A 441 -15.44 1.37 -1.25
CA MET A 441 -14.20 1.93 -1.79
C MET A 441 -13.33 0.82 -2.39
N ASN A 442 -13.13 -0.30 -1.68
CA ASN A 442 -12.37 -1.44 -2.18
C ASN A 442 -13.00 -2.04 -3.46
N ALA A 443 -14.34 -2.14 -3.51
CA ALA A 443 -15.06 -2.59 -4.70
C ALA A 443 -14.87 -1.63 -5.88
N THR A 444 -14.88 -0.32 -5.61
CA THR A 444 -14.70 0.74 -6.62
C THR A 444 -13.27 0.74 -7.17
N ILE A 445 -12.26 0.60 -6.32
CA ILE A 445 -10.87 0.46 -6.76
C ILE A 445 -10.69 -0.76 -7.66
N LEU A 446 -11.21 -1.93 -7.25
CA LEU A 446 -11.18 -3.14 -8.09
C LEU A 446 -11.88 -2.91 -9.43
N HIS A 447 -13.03 -2.22 -9.44
CA HIS A 447 -13.76 -1.91 -10.65
C HIS A 447 -12.96 -1.00 -11.60
N LEU A 448 -12.37 0.08 -11.10
CA LEU A 448 -11.50 0.96 -11.89
C LEU A 448 -10.33 0.20 -12.52
N MET A 449 -9.81 -0.80 -11.83
CA MET A 449 -8.75 -1.70 -12.32
C MET A 449 -9.28 -2.81 -13.26
N GLY A 450 -10.57 -2.80 -13.63
CA GLY A 450 -11.17 -3.76 -14.56
C GLY A 450 -11.56 -5.10 -13.93
N LEU A 451 -11.68 -5.16 -12.61
CA LEU A 451 -12.03 -6.38 -11.88
C LEU A 451 -13.42 -6.30 -11.25
N ASP A 452 -14.24 -7.29 -11.52
CA ASP A 452 -15.50 -7.52 -10.80
C ASP A 452 -15.16 -8.12 -9.41
N HIS A 453 -15.37 -7.36 -8.36
CA HIS A 453 -15.06 -7.76 -7.00
C HIS A 453 -15.84 -8.98 -6.52
N LYS A 454 -16.97 -9.32 -7.17
CA LYS A 454 -17.80 -10.50 -6.86
C LYS A 454 -17.28 -11.75 -7.57
N LYS A 455 -16.65 -11.59 -8.73
CA LYS A 455 -16.06 -12.68 -9.52
C LYS A 455 -14.62 -12.97 -9.16
N LEU A 456 -13.90 -11.97 -8.63
CA LEU A 456 -12.52 -12.14 -8.17
C LEU A 456 -12.52 -12.90 -6.85
N THR A 457 -12.52 -14.22 -6.93
CA THR A 457 -12.57 -15.12 -5.78
C THR A 457 -11.38 -16.07 -5.74
N TYR A 458 -11.08 -16.57 -4.55
CA TYR A 458 -10.12 -17.64 -4.33
C TYR A 458 -10.71 -18.68 -3.38
N ARG A 459 -10.70 -19.95 -3.82
CA ARG A 459 -11.20 -21.07 -3.01
C ARG A 459 -10.18 -21.48 -1.95
N TYR A 460 -10.54 -21.33 -0.69
CA TYR A 460 -9.68 -21.72 0.43
C TYR A 460 -10.52 -22.35 1.55
N SER A 461 -10.07 -23.47 2.10
CA SER A 461 -10.76 -24.18 3.20
C SER A 461 -12.27 -24.33 2.99
N GLY A 462 -12.70 -24.68 1.77
CA GLY A 462 -14.10 -24.95 1.46
C GLY A 462 -14.97 -23.70 1.16
N ARG A 463 -14.43 -22.47 1.26
CA ARG A 463 -15.14 -21.23 0.98
C ARG A 463 -14.45 -20.43 -0.14
N ASP A 464 -15.25 -19.73 -0.96
CA ASP A 464 -14.75 -18.74 -1.91
C ASP A 464 -14.62 -17.40 -1.21
N TYR A 465 -13.38 -16.92 -1.12
CA TYR A 465 -13.04 -15.63 -0.52
C TYR A 465 -12.87 -14.55 -1.58
N ARG A 466 -13.17 -13.32 -1.22
CA ARG A 466 -12.92 -12.12 -2.01
C ARG A 466 -12.53 -10.95 -1.10
N LEU A 467 -11.91 -9.89 -1.63
CA LEU A 467 -11.45 -8.73 -0.85
C LEU A 467 -12.58 -8.07 -0.06
N THR A 468 -13.76 -7.95 -0.67
CA THR A 468 -14.92 -7.28 -0.07
C THR A 468 -15.78 -8.20 0.80
N ASP A 469 -15.38 -9.42 1.04
CA ASP A 469 -16.15 -10.48 1.71
C ASP A 469 -17.58 -10.58 1.14
N VAL A 470 -18.60 -10.45 1.95
CA VAL A 470 -20.02 -10.45 1.52
C VAL A 470 -20.56 -9.05 1.19
N HIS A 471 -19.76 -8.02 1.38
CA HIS A 471 -20.08 -6.60 1.26
C HIS A 471 -19.60 -5.99 -0.06
N GLY A 472 -19.68 -4.67 -0.15
CA GLY A 472 -19.13 -3.83 -1.21
C GLY A 472 -20.09 -3.58 -2.35
N ASN A 473 -20.28 -2.31 -2.65
CA ASN A 473 -20.97 -1.81 -3.82
C ASN A 473 -20.02 -0.89 -4.58
N VAL A 474 -19.98 -1.00 -5.89
CA VAL A 474 -19.20 -0.07 -6.72
C VAL A 474 -19.90 1.29 -6.71
N VAL A 475 -19.19 2.33 -6.34
CA VAL A 475 -19.69 3.71 -6.36
C VAL A 475 -19.47 4.28 -7.77
N HIS A 476 -20.43 4.01 -8.66
CA HIS A 476 -20.33 4.39 -10.08
C HIS A 476 -20.25 5.92 -10.27
N ASP A 477 -20.84 6.70 -9.38
CA ASP A 477 -20.84 8.16 -9.45
C ASP A 477 -19.45 8.79 -9.30
N LEU A 478 -18.46 8.06 -8.79
CA LEU A 478 -17.06 8.48 -8.75
C LEU A 478 -16.35 8.31 -10.11
N ILE A 479 -16.91 7.53 -11.02
CA ILE A 479 -16.27 7.08 -12.27
C ILE A 479 -16.64 8.04 -13.41
N ALA A 480 -15.61 8.44 -14.20
CA ALA A 480 -15.76 9.30 -15.38
C ALA A 480 -16.24 8.54 -16.61
#